data_0b488d8c2672b7bf8053c8536507cd6a
#
_entry.id   0b488d8c2672b7bf8053c8536507cd6a
#
_cell.length_a   1.000
_cell.length_b   1.000
_cell.length_c   1.000
_cell.angle_alpha   90.00
_cell.angle_beta   90.00
_cell.angle_gamma   90.00
#
_symmetry.space_group_name_H-M   'P 1'
#
loop_
_entity.id
_entity.type
_entity.pdbx_description
1 polymer ?
#
loop_
_entity_poly.entity_id
_entity_poly.type
_entity_poly.pdbx_seq_one_letter_code
_entity_poly.pdbx_strand_id
1 'polypeptide(L)'
;MAADDKKIIFSMVGVSKAFTPNKNVLKDIYLSFFYGAKIGIIGLNGSGKSTLLKIIAGLEKSYQGEVVFSPGYSVGYLAQEPYLDNTKTVKEVVMEGVQPIVDALTEYEEINQKFGLPEYYEDQDKMDALFARQGELQDIIDATDAWNLDSKLERAMDALRCPPEDQPVENLSGGERRRVALCRLLLQKPDVLLLDEPTNHLDAESIDWLEQHLQQYEGTVIAVTHDRYFLDHVAGWILELDRGEGIPWKGNYSSWLEQKTKRMEMEEKTVSKRRKTLERELEWVRMAPKARQAKGKARLNSYDKLLNEDVKEKEEKLEIFIPNGPRLGNKVIEAKQVAKAYGDKLLFDDLNFMLPPNGIVGVIGPNGAG
;
A
#
# COMPACT_ATOMS: atom_id res chain seq x y z
N MET A 1 6.14 31.23 10.07
CA MET A 1 5.92 29.88 9.56
C MET A 1 6.96 29.02 10.24
N ALA A 2 6.55 28.19 11.22
CA ALA A 2 7.44 27.26 11.87
C ALA A 2 7.95 26.27 10.80
N ALA A 3 9.26 26.08 10.72
CA ALA A 3 9.85 25.00 9.96
C ALA A 3 9.28 23.70 10.54
N ASP A 4 8.49 23.01 9.73
CA ASP A 4 7.96 21.68 10.02
C ASP A 4 9.18 20.75 10.12
N ASP A 5 9.66 20.51 11.33
CA ASP A 5 10.76 19.56 11.61
C ASP A 5 10.28 18.15 11.33
N LYS A 6 10.13 17.83 10.04
CA LYS A 6 9.73 16.49 9.60
C LYS A 6 10.86 15.52 9.86
N LYS A 7 10.73 14.77 10.95
CA LYS A 7 11.71 13.77 11.34
C LYS A 7 11.78 12.68 10.26
N ILE A 8 12.99 12.44 9.71
CA ILE A 8 13.23 11.35 8.76
C ILE A 8 13.21 10.04 9.54
N ILE A 9 12.36 9.12 9.10
CA ILE A 9 12.22 7.79 9.71
C ILE A 9 13.16 6.77 9.05
N PHE A 10 13.30 6.84 7.73
CA PHE A 10 14.30 6.07 6.99
C PHE A 10 14.65 6.73 5.66
N SER A 11 15.80 6.33 5.11
CA SER A 11 16.27 6.78 3.80
C SER A 11 16.74 5.61 2.96
N MET A 12 16.49 5.69 1.67
CA MET A 12 17.01 4.78 0.65
C MET A 12 18.15 5.48 -0.09
N VAL A 13 19.30 4.83 -0.20
CA VAL A 13 20.51 5.40 -0.80
C VAL A 13 21.00 4.48 -1.92
N GLY A 14 20.82 4.91 -3.17
CA GLY A 14 21.27 4.19 -4.36
C GLY A 14 20.63 2.80 -4.52
N VAL A 15 19.37 2.64 -4.11
CA VAL A 15 18.72 1.32 -4.12
C VAL A 15 18.41 0.89 -5.54
N SER A 16 19.02 -0.23 -5.95
CA SER A 16 18.83 -0.83 -7.28
C SER A 16 18.57 -2.33 -7.16
N LYS A 17 17.66 -2.85 -7.98
CA LYS A 17 17.31 -4.29 -8.02
C LYS A 17 17.10 -4.76 -9.45
N ALA A 18 17.79 -5.85 -9.80
CA ALA A 18 17.57 -6.59 -11.04
C ALA A 18 17.20 -8.04 -10.71
N PHE A 19 16.26 -8.62 -11.47
CA PHE A 19 15.94 -10.05 -11.40
C PHE A 19 16.62 -10.83 -12.50
N THR A 20 16.96 -10.17 -13.60
CA THR A 20 17.75 -10.72 -14.72
C THR A 20 18.86 -9.75 -15.08
N PRO A 21 20.00 -10.21 -15.63
CA PRO A 21 21.15 -9.35 -15.89
C PRO A 21 20.88 -8.07 -16.70
N ASN A 22 19.80 -8.07 -17.50
CA ASN A 22 19.50 -6.95 -18.41
C ASN A 22 18.20 -6.19 -18.03
N LYS A 23 17.53 -6.52 -16.91
CA LYS A 23 16.27 -5.86 -16.53
C LYS A 23 16.34 -5.39 -15.09
N ASN A 24 16.75 -4.13 -14.91
CA ASN A 24 16.62 -3.46 -13.62
C ASN A 24 15.17 -3.09 -13.39
N VAL A 25 14.62 -3.57 -12.28
CA VAL A 25 13.25 -3.24 -11.82
C VAL A 25 13.27 -1.95 -11.00
N LEU A 26 14.34 -1.74 -10.21
CA LEU A 26 14.62 -0.50 -9.50
C LEU A 26 16.02 -0.02 -9.88
N LYS A 27 16.18 1.31 -10.06
CA LYS A 27 17.42 1.93 -10.50
C LYS A 27 17.73 3.14 -9.63
N ASP A 28 18.85 3.09 -8.91
CA ASP A 28 19.44 4.23 -8.19
C ASP A 28 18.41 5.10 -7.44
N ILE A 29 17.58 4.47 -6.62
CA ILE A 29 16.53 5.18 -5.87
C ILE A 29 17.18 5.87 -4.67
N TYR A 30 17.04 7.21 -4.61
CA TYR A 30 17.44 8.09 -3.52
C TYR A 30 16.20 8.78 -2.97
N LEU A 31 15.67 8.32 -1.83
CA LEU A 31 14.46 8.87 -1.22
C LEU A 31 14.60 8.89 0.30
N SER A 32 14.07 9.94 0.93
CA SER A 32 13.93 10.02 2.38
C SER A 32 12.45 10.09 2.75
N PHE A 33 12.07 9.34 3.76
CA PHE A 33 10.70 9.20 4.22
C PHE A 33 10.53 9.83 5.60
N PHE A 34 9.47 10.62 5.76
CA PHE A 34 9.20 11.35 6.97
C PHE A 34 8.18 10.63 7.85
N TYR A 35 8.34 10.76 9.16
CA TYR A 35 7.37 10.24 10.13
C TYR A 35 5.97 10.87 9.88
N GLY A 36 4.92 10.06 9.98
CA GLY A 36 3.55 10.48 9.77
C GLY A 36 3.14 10.69 8.29
N ALA A 37 4.06 10.50 7.33
CA ALA A 37 3.72 10.64 5.91
C ALA A 37 2.78 9.51 5.43
N LYS A 38 1.79 9.88 4.62
CA LYS A 38 0.88 8.93 3.94
C LYS A 38 1.26 8.91 2.46
N ILE A 39 1.79 7.77 2.00
CA ILE A 39 2.42 7.65 0.68
C ILE A 39 1.75 6.54 -0.11
N GLY A 40 1.20 6.89 -1.26
CA GLY A 40 0.70 5.92 -2.24
C GLY A 40 1.78 5.59 -3.27
N ILE A 41 2.07 4.31 -3.50
CA ILE A 41 2.98 3.89 -4.56
C ILE A 41 2.18 3.45 -5.77
N ILE A 42 2.46 4.06 -6.92
CA ILE A 42 1.82 3.74 -8.20
C ILE A 42 2.86 3.38 -9.26
N GLY A 43 2.43 2.67 -10.29
CA GLY A 43 3.28 2.26 -11.42
C GLY A 43 2.67 1.08 -12.15
N LEU A 44 3.18 0.77 -13.33
CA LEU A 44 2.74 -0.36 -14.13
C LEU A 44 2.95 -1.71 -13.42
N ASN A 45 2.26 -2.74 -13.88
CA ASN A 45 2.50 -4.09 -13.38
C ASN A 45 3.93 -4.52 -13.72
N GLY A 46 4.63 -5.06 -12.71
CA GLY A 46 6.04 -5.41 -12.82
C GLY A 46 7.02 -4.24 -12.69
N SER A 47 6.57 -3.02 -12.34
CA SER A 47 7.47 -1.86 -12.10
C SER A 47 8.26 -1.95 -10.79
N GLY A 48 8.03 -2.97 -9.96
CA GLY A 48 8.77 -3.18 -8.72
C GLY A 48 8.12 -2.67 -7.45
N LYS A 49 6.83 -2.31 -7.46
CA LYS A 49 6.09 -1.81 -6.29
C LYS A 49 6.22 -2.72 -5.06
N SER A 50 5.80 -3.98 -5.18
CA SER A 50 5.92 -4.97 -4.09
C SER A 50 7.37 -5.30 -3.74
N THR A 51 8.28 -5.24 -4.71
CA THR A 51 9.72 -5.41 -4.47
C THR A 51 10.26 -4.28 -3.59
N LEU A 52 9.86 -3.04 -3.86
CA LEU A 52 10.24 -1.87 -3.06
C LEU A 52 9.74 -2.01 -1.62
N LEU A 53 8.47 -2.42 -1.42
CA LEU A 53 7.93 -2.69 -0.07
C LEU A 53 8.70 -3.78 0.65
N LYS A 54 9.04 -4.89 -0.03
CA LYS A 54 9.84 -5.99 0.55
C LYS A 54 11.26 -5.56 0.94
N ILE A 55 11.88 -4.69 0.15
CA ILE A 55 13.18 -4.10 0.49
C ILE A 55 13.07 -3.23 1.75
N ILE A 56 12.07 -2.35 1.83
CA ILE A 56 11.83 -1.52 3.01
C ILE A 56 11.51 -2.39 4.24
N ALA A 57 10.74 -3.46 4.08
CA ALA A 57 10.43 -4.42 5.13
C ALA A 57 11.64 -5.30 5.57
N GLY A 58 12.79 -5.22 4.87
CA GLY A 58 13.96 -6.07 5.14
C GLY A 58 13.80 -7.53 4.71
N LEU A 59 12.74 -7.86 3.98
CA LEU A 59 12.45 -9.22 3.49
C LEU A 59 13.24 -9.56 2.21
N GLU A 60 13.47 -8.57 1.36
CA GLU A 60 14.33 -8.72 0.19
C GLU A 60 15.71 -8.14 0.50
N LYS A 61 16.73 -8.99 0.52
CA LYS A 61 18.10 -8.63 0.88
C LYS A 61 19.05 -8.56 -0.31
N SER A 62 18.62 -9.09 -1.46
CA SER A 62 19.45 -9.15 -2.68
C SER A 62 19.20 -7.90 -3.53
N TYR A 63 19.75 -6.77 -3.14
CA TYR A 63 19.71 -5.50 -3.89
C TYR A 63 21.03 -4.73 -3.69
N GLN A 64 21.26 -3.71 -4.50
CA GLN A 64 22.39 -2.78 -4.36
C GLN A 64 21.91 -1.52 -3.64
N GLY A 65 22.83 -0.84 -2.97
CA GLY A 65 22.52 0.33 -2.15
C GLY A 65 22.14 -0.03 -0.72
N GLU A 66 21.54 0.91 0.00
CA GLU A 66 21.24 0.76 1.42
C GLU A 66 19.86 1.35 1.76
N VAL A 67 19.21 0.74 2.75
CA VAL A 67 18.03 1.30 3.43
C VAL A 67 18.42 1.54 4.88
N VAL A 68 18.47 2.80 5.27
CA VAL A 68 18.93 3.22 6.60
C VAL A 68 17.74 3.70 7.42
N PHE A 69 17.38 2.97 8.45
CA PHE A 69 16.34 3.37 9.41
C PHE A 69 16.94 4.17 10.55
N SER A 70 16.21 5.17 11.01
CA SER A 70 16.49 5.79 12.30
C SER A 70 16.23 4.76 13.43
N PRO A 71 17.06 4.71 14.48
CA PRO A 71 16.91 3.70 15.52
C PRO A 71 15.57 3.84 16.28
N GLY A 72 15.03 2.71 16.72
CA GLY A 72 13.85 2.64 17.58
C GLY A 72 12.50 2.65 16.86
N TYR A 73 12.46 2.55 15.54
CA TYR A 73 11.21 2.47 14.78
C TYR A 73 10.90 1.03 14.37
N SER A 74 9.63 0.67 14.52
CA SER A 74 9.07 -0.61 14.11
C SER A 74 8.50 -0.55 12.70
N VAL A 75 8.60 -1.68 11.97
CA VAL A 75 8.07 -1.81 10.60
C VAL A 75 7.11 -2.99 10.55
N GLY A 76 5.90 -2.74 10.05
CA GLY A 76 4.91 -3.77 9.80
C GLY A 76 4.61 -3.88 8.29
N TYR A 77 4.44 -5.11 7.80
CA TYR A 77 4.21 -5.37 6.39
C TYR A 77 3.03 -6.31 6.16
N LEU A 78 2.07 -5.84 5.37
CA LEU A 78 0.98 -6.67 4.83
C LEU A 78 1.39 -7.17 3.45
N ALA A 79 1.70 -8.46 3.35
CA ALA A 79 1.96 -9.10 2.06
C ALA A 79 0.67 -9.32 1.26
N GLN A 80 0.81 -9.46 -0.07
CA GLN A 80 -0.31 -9.84 -0.94
C GLN A 80 -0.91 -11.19 -0.53
N GLU A 81 -0.08 -12.15 -0.14
CA GLU A 81 -0.46 -13.42 0.46
C GLU A 81 0.20 -13.54 1.83
N PRO A 82 -0.49 -13.17 2.92
CA PRO A 82 0.09 -13.21 4.26
C PRO A 82 0.17 -14.64 4.78
N TYR A 83 1.30 -14.96 5.40
CA TYR A 83 1.45 -16.18 6.16
C TYR A 83 0.77 -16.04 7.54
N LEU A 84 -0.09 -16.99 7.87
CA LEU A 84 -0.71 -17.15 9.19
C LEU A 84 -0.47 -18.57 9.67
N ASP A 85 -0.34 -18.74 10.97
CA ASP A 85 -0.20 -20.06 11.60
C ASP A 85 -1.52 -20.84 11.51
N ASN A 86 -1.53 -21.93 10.75
CA ASN A 86 -2.72 -22.76 10.55
C ASN A 86 -3.19 -23.49 11.80
N THR A 87 -2.36 -23.59 12.84
CA THR A 87 -2.69 -24.26 14.10
C THR A 87 -3.52 -23.41 15.05
N LYS A 88 -3.67 -22.13 14.74
CA LYS A 88 -4.34 -21.12 15.57
C LYS A 88 -5.75 -20.79 15.09
N THR A 89 -6.52 -20.21 16.00
CA THR A 89 -7.81 -19.59 15.69
C THR A 89 -7.64 -18.13 15.20
N VAL A 90 -8.67 -17.56 14.63
CA VAL A 90 -8.68 -16.15 14.19
C VAL A 90 -8.34 -15.22 15.36
N LYS A 91 -8.95 -15.41 16.54
CA LYS A 91 -8.67 -14.61 17.73
C LYS A 91 -7.22 -14.67 18.15
N GLU A 92 -6.65 -15.87 18.23
CA GLU A 92 -5.25 -16.07 18.61
C GLU A 92 -4.27 -15.35 17.67
N VAL A 93 -4.54 -15.38 16.36
CA VAL A 93 -3.72 -14.66 15.37
C VAL A 93 -3.88 -13.15 15.51
N VAL A 94 -5.10 -12.63 15.74
CA VAL A 94 -5.33 -11.19 15.92
C VAL A 94 -4.66 -10.71 17.21
N MET A 95 -4.69 -11.51 18.28
CA MET A 95 -4.04 -11.22 19.56
C MET A 95 -2.52 -11.11 19.46
N GLU A 96 -1.88 -11.80 18.49
CA GLU A 96 -0.44 -11.62 18.25
C GLU A 96 -0.06 -10.16 17.99
N GLY A 97 -0.95 -9.37 17.38
CA GLY A 97 -0.72 -7.94 17.12
C GLY A 97 -0.62 -7.10 18.40
N VAL A 98 -1.18 -7.58 19.49
CA VAL A 98 -1.20 -6.91 20.80
C VAL A 98 -0.52 -7.73 21.88
N GLN A 99 0.34 -8.67 21.49
CA GLN A 99 1.02 -9.60 22.41
C GLN A 99 1.67 -8.90 23.63
N PRO A 100 2.40 -7.77 23.48
CA PRO A 100 2.98 -7.08 24.65
C PRO A 100 1.94 -6.61 25.66
N ILE A 101 0.72 -6.28 25.20
CA ILE A 101 -0.39 -5.85 26.07
C ILE A 101 -0.99 -7.08 26.77
N VAL A 102 -1.15 -8.19 26.05
CA VAL A 102 -1.64 -9.45 26.60
C VAL A 102 -0.67 -9.98 27.66
N ASP A 103 0.64 -9.92 27.38
CA ASP A 103 1.68 -10.33 28.32
C ASP A 103 1.65 -9.46 29.61
N ALA A 104 1.49 -8.15 29.47
CA ALA A 104 1.37 -7.23 30.59
C ALA A 104 0.13 -7.52 31.46
N LEU A 105 -1.03 -7.79 30.84
CA LEU A 105 -2.25 -8.18 31.57
C LEU A 105 -2.06 -9.51 32.31
N THR A 106 -1.46 -10.50 31.65
CA THR A 106 -1.21 -11.81 32.23
C THR A 106 -0.25 -11.70 33.42
N GLU A 107 0.85 -10.97 33.26
CA GLU A 107 1.82 -10.75 34.35
C GLU A 107 1.17 -9.99 35.51
N TYR A 108 0.30 -9.01 35.22
CA TYR A 108 -0.44 -8.28 36.26
C TYR A 108 -1.37 -9.20 37.06
N GLU A 109 -2.06 -10.10 36.41
CA GLU A 109 -2.91 -11.10 37.08
C GLU A 109 -2.08 -12.09 37.91
N GLU A 110 -0.93 -12.56 37.37
CA GLU A 110 -0.01 -13.43 38.13
C GLU A 110 0.53 -12.74 39.39
N ILE A 111 0.87 -11.46 39.33
CA ILE A 111 1.33 -10.68 40.47
C ILE A 111 0.21 -10.59 41.52
N ASN A 112 -1.03 -10.33 41.11
CA ASN A 112 -2.18 -10.29 42.00
C ASN A 112 -2.38 -11.62 42.73
N GLN A 113 -2.15 -12.76 42.08
CA GLN A 113 -2.21 -14.07 42.72
C GLN A 113 -1.04 -14.28 43.70
N LYS A 114 0.17 -13.79 43.37
CA LYS A 114 1.39 -13.93 44.23
C LYS A 114 1.27 -13.17 45.55
N PHE A 115 0.49 -12.08 45.61
CA PHE A 115 0.24 -11.36 46.88
C PHE A 115 -0.41 -12.22 47.97
N GLY A 116 -1.18 -13.26 47.55
CA GLY A 116 -1.79 -14.19 48.50
C GLY A 116 -0.91 -15.34 48.95
N LEU A 117 0.34 -15.47 48.43
CA LEU A 117 1.22 -16.58 48.76
C LEU A 117 2.11 -16.28 49.93
N PRO A 118 2.27 -17.22 50.91
CA PRO A 118 3.11 -17.04 52.12
C PRO A 118 4.54 -16.61 51.81
N GLU A 119 5.14 -17.16 50.78
CA GLU A 119 6.51 -16.89 50.36
C GLU A 119 6.77 -15.42 49.92
N TYR A 120 5.72 -14.66 49.66
CA TYR A 120 5.81 -13.24 49.28
C TYR A 120 5.38 -12.32 50.40
N TYR A 121 4.24 -12.58 51.08
CA TYR A 121 3.75 -11.68 52.13
C TYR A 121 4.54 -11.80 53.43
N GLU A 122 5.32 -12.87 53.65
CA GLU A 122 6.23 -13.02 54.81
C GLU A 122 7.62 -12.39 54.57
N ASP A 123 7.92 -11.99 53.28
CA ASP A 123 9.20 -11.39 52.89
C ASP A 123 8.95 -9.98 52.35
N GLN A 124 9.37 -8.96 53.14
CA GLN A 124 9.14 -7.55 52.82
C GLN A 124 9.79 -7.13 51.50
N ASP A 125 11.02 -7.61 51.23
CA ASP A 125 11.76 -7.24 50.03
C ASP A 125 11.06 -7.78 48.76
N LYS A 126 10.55 -8.99 48.84
CA LYS A 126 9.75 -9.56 47.71
C LYS A 126 8.43 -8.85 47.55
N MET A 127 7.77 -8.46 48.63
CA MET A 127 6.52 -7.73 48.57
C MET A 127 6.71 -6.36 47.91
N ASP A 128 7.75 -5.63 48.29
CA ASP A 128 8.08 -4.32 47.75
C ASP A 128 8.42 -4.43 46.24
N ALA A 129 9.14 -5.49 45.82
CA ALA A 129 9.40 -5.77 44.41
C ALA A 129 8.12 -6.06 43.62
N LEU A 130 7.16 -6.81 44.18
CA LEU A 130 5.85 -7.05 43.53
C LEU A 130 5.06 -5.77 43.37
N PHE A 131 5.01 -4.90 44.38
CA PHE A 131 4.32 -3.60 44.29
C PHE A 131 4.97 -2.69 43.24
N ALA A 132 6.29 -2.62 43.20
CA ALA A 132 6.97 -1.82 42.16
C ALA A 132 6.63 -2.33 40.74
N ARG A 133 6.69 -3.65 40.53
CA ARG A 133 6.41 -4.26 39.24
C ARG A 133 4.91 -4.11 38.86
N GLN A 134 4.01 -4.26 39.81
CA GLN A 134 2.58 -4.02 39.59
C GLN A 134 2.31 -2.58 39.15
N GLY A 135 2.98 -1.58 39.77
CA GLY A 135 2.86 -0.19 39.39
C GLY A 135 3.32 0.07 37.94
N GLU A 136 4.48 -0.50 37.54
CA GLU A 136 4.94 -0.40 36.15
C GLU A 136 3.95 -1.00 35.14
N LEU A 137 3.38 -2.17 35.46
CA LEU A 137 2.41 -2.83 34.61
C LEU A 137 1.09 -2.04 34.55
N GLN A 138 0.66 -1.48 35.69
CA GLN A 138 -0.53 -0.62 35.74
C GLN A 138 -0.39 0.58 34.82
N ASP A 139 0.78 1.25 34.84
CA ASP A 139 1.07 2.38 33.96
C ASP A 139 0.99 1.98 32.47
N ILE A 140 1.50 0.79 32.12
CA ILE A 140 1.42 0.26 30.74
C ILE A 140 -0.04 -0.04 30.35
N ILE A 141 -0.78 -0.71 31.23
CA ILE A 141 -2.16 -1.12 31.02
C ILE A 141 -3.07 0.12 30.84
N ASP A 142 -2.87 1.14 31.68
CA ASP A 142 -3.65 2.38 31.63
C ASP A 142 -3.27 3.21 30.38
N ALA A 143 -1.97 3.33 30.05
CA ALA A 143 -1.52 4.05 28.86
C ALA A 143 -2.03 3.42 27.53
N THR A 144 -2.16 2.09 27.50
CA THR A 144 -2.66 1.35 26.34
C THR A 144 -4.17 1.14 26.34
N ASP A 145 -4.88 1.53 27.44
CA ASP A 145 -6.29 1.24 27.68
C ASP A 145 -6.58 -0.27 27.48
N ALA A 146 -5.72 -1.10 28.10
CA ALA A 146 -5.75 -2.55 27.93
C ALA A 146 -6.94 -3.22 28.62
N TRP A 147 -7.57 -2.57 29.61
CA TRP A 147 -8.79 -3.06 30.24
C TRP A 147 -9.95 -3.26 29.24
N ASN A 148 -9.95 -2.51 28.14
CA ASN A 148 -10.94 -2.59 27.08
C ASN A 148 -10.43 -3.38 25.85
N LEU A 149 -9.39 -4.22 26.01
CA LEU A 149 -8.72 -4.90 24.90
C LEU A 149 -9.70 -5.74 24.06
N ASP A 150 -10.51 -6.60 24.70
CA ASP A 150 -11.46 -7.47 23.98
C ASP A 150 -12.42 -6.65 23.13
N SER A 151 -12.97 -5.54 23.66
CA SER A 151 -13.86 -4.66 22.89
C SER A 151 -13.15 -3.94 21.72
N LYS A 152 -11.84 -3.67 21.83
CA LYS A 152 -11.05 -3.11 20.74
C LYS A 152 -10.79 -4.13 19.66
N LEU A 153 -10.47 -5.37 20.04
CA LEU A 153 -10.28 -6.50 19.12
C LEU A 153 -11.57 -6.78 18.35
N GLU A 154 -12.71 -6.92 19.07
CA GLU A 154 -14.02 -7.17 18.47
C GLU A 154 -14.38 -6.07 17.45
N ARG A 155 -14.27 -4.80 17.81
CA ARG A 155 -14.55 -3.67 16.90
C ARG A 155 -13.68 -3.68 15.66
N ALA A 156 -12.38 -3.99 15.79
CA ALA A 156 -11.47 -4.05 14.65
C ALA A 156 -11.78 -5.24 13.74
N MET A 157 -12.13 -6.40 14.34
CA MET A 157 -12.52 -7.60 13.60
C MET A 157 -13.86 -7.39 12.86
N ASP A 158 -14.84 -6.77 13.50
CA ASP A 158 -16.14 -6.46 12.89
C ASP A 158 -16.00 -5.46 11.73
N ALA A 159 -15.23 -4.39 11.92
CA ALA A 159 -15.01 -3.38 10.89
C ALA A 159 -14.35 -3.93 9.62
N LEU A 160 -13.44 -4.88 9.77
CA LEU A 160 -12.79 -5.58 8.65
C LEU A 160 -13.55 -6.85 8.23
N ARG A 161 -14.70 -7.13 8.85
CA ARG A 161 -15.51 -8.34 8.62
C ARG A 161 -14.64 -9.62 8.66
N CYS A 162 -13.84 -9.72 9.70
CA CYS A 162 -13.06 -10.91 9.96
C CYS A 162 -14.01 -12.11 10.19
N PRO A 163 -13.54 -13.35 9.91
CA PRO A 163 -14.29 -14.55 10.26
C PRO A 163 -14.52 -14.65 11.78
N PRO A 164 -15.44 -15.54 12.22
CA PRO A 164 -15.66 -15.79 13.64
C PRO A 164 -14.36 -16.06 14.41
N GLU A 165 -14.30 -15.57 15.64
CA GLU A 165 -13.07 -15.58 16.45
C GLU A 165 -12.53 -16.98 16.76
N ASP A 166 -13.41 -17.96 16.87
CA ASP A 166 -13.13 -19.39 17.16
C ASP A 166 -12.80 -20.21 15.91
N GLN A 167 -12.95 -19.63 14.70
CA GLN A 167 -12.71 -20.35 13.45
C GLN A 167 -11.21 -20.66 13.28
N PRO A 168 -10.84 -21.94 12.98
CA PRO A 168 -9.47 -22.31 12.68
C PRO A 168 -8.95 -21.61 11.40
N VAL A 169 -7.72 -21.08 11.45
CA VAL A 169 -7.08 -20.41 10.32
C VAL A 169 -6.94 -21.32 9.10
N GLU A 170 -6.79 -22.62 9.31
CA GLU A 170 -6.69 -23.61 8.24
C GLU A 170 -7.88 -23.55 7.27
N ASN A 171 -9.06 -23.26 7.76
CA ASN A 171 -10.32 -23.25 7.00
C ASN A 171 -10.63 -21.92 6.33
N LEU A 172 -9.76 -20.92 6.47
CA LEU A 172 -9.97 -19.59 5.91
C LEU A 172 -9.64 -19.53 4.42
N SER A 173 -10.49 -18.87 3.65
CA SER A 173 -10.18 -18.45 2.28
C SER A 173 -9.02 -17.45 2.25
N GLY A 174 -8.38 -17.28 1.08
CA GLY A 174 -7.29 -16.31 0.92
C GLY A 174 -7.68 -14.87 1.30
N GLY A 175 -8.91 -14.45 0.97
CA GLY A 175 -9.44 -13.14 1.34
C GLY A 175 -9.65 -12.98 2.84
N GLU A 176 -10.16 -14.02 3.52
CA GLU A 176 -10.33 -14.03 4.97
C GLU A 176 -8.99 -13.99 5.70
N ARG A 177 -8.02 -14.80 5.29
CA ARG A 177 -6.64 -14.76 5.82
C ARG A 177 -6.06 -13.36 5.74
N ARG A 178 -6.31 -12.66 4.63
CA ARG A 178 -5.81 -11.32 4.42
C ARG A 178 -6.45 -10.30 5.34
N ARG A 179 -7.78 -10.38 5.55
CA ARG A 179 -8.48 -9.51 6.52
C ARG A 179 -7.98 -9.72 7.94
N VAL A 180 -7.79 -10.96 8.36
CA VAL A 180 -7.22 -11.30 9.67
C VAL A 180 -5.79 -10.76 9.82
N ALA A 181 -4.94 -10.92 8.79
CA ALA A 181 -3.58 -10.38 8.81
C ALA A 181 -3.55 -8.85 8.86
N LEU A 182 -4.45 -8.19 8.12
CA LEU A 182 -4.60 -6.74 8.16
C LEU A 182 -5.06 -6.28 9.55
N CYS A 183 -6.06 -6.93 10.14
CA CYS A 183 -6.54 -6.64 11.49
C CYS A 183 -5.40 -6.73 12.52
N ARG A 184 -4.66 -7.85 12.53
CA ARG A 184 -3.48 -8.04 13.38
C ARG A 184 -2.48 -6.90 13.23
N LEU A 185 -2.15 -6.55 11.99
CA LEU A 185 -1.14 -5.53 11.68
C LEU A 185 -1.57 -4.12 12.13
N LEU A 186 -2.84 -3.76 11.94
CA LEU A 186 -3.36 -2.45 12.38
C LEU A 186 -3.39 -2.34 13.90
N LEU A 187 -3.68 -3.42 14.62
CA LEU A 187 -3.64 -3.48 16.07
C LEU A 187 -2.21 -3.40 16.64
N GLN A 188 -1.23 -3.92 15.92
CA GLN A 188 0.19 -3.84 16.28
C GLN A 188 0.73 -2.40 16.27
N LYS A 189 0.12 -1.50 15.46
CA LYS A 189 0.45 -0.08 15.33
C LYS A 189 1.95 0.20 15.11
N PRO A 190 2.60 -0.40 14.09
CA PRO A 190 4.01 -0.14 13.81
C PRO A 190 4.23 1.31 13.36
N ASP A 191 5.42 1.87 13.61
CA ASP A 191 5.77 3.24 13.19
C ASP A 191 5.78 3.42 11.67
N VAL A 192 6.11 2.35 10.93
CA VAL A 192 6.04 2.28 9.48
C VAL A 192 5.12 1.14 9.07
N LEU A 193 4.00 1.47 8.47
CA LEU A 193 2.99 0.54 7.99
C LEU A 193 3.11 0.40 6.46
N LEU A 194 3.49 -0.80 6.01
CA LEU A 194 3.65 -1.14 4.60
C LEU A 194 2.49 -2.02 4.16
N LEU A 195 1.69 -1.54 3.19
CA LEU A 195 0.49 -2.22 2.73
C LEU A 195 0.59 -2.54 1.23
N ASP A 196 0.56 -3.83 0.89
CA ASP A 196 0.54 -4.28 -0.51
C ASP A 196 -0.89 -4.67 -0.90
N GLU A 197 -1.57 -3.82 -1.69
CA GLU A 197 -2.97 -3.95 -2.13
C GLU A 197 -3.98 -4.12 -0.98
N PRO A 198 -4.04 -3.23 0.02
CA PRO A 198 -4.84 -3.42 1.23
C PRO A 198 -6.35 -3.45 0.98
N THR A 199 -6.84 -2.85 -0.09
CA THR A 199 -8.26 -2.77 -0.46
C THR A 199 -8.80 -4.04 -1.12
N ASN A 200 -7.91 -4.94 -1.58
CA ASN A 200 -8.33 -6.18 -2.22
C ASN A 200 -9.08 -7.09 -1.22
N HIS A 201 -10.20 -7.65 -1.64
CA HIS A 201 -11.09 -8.52 -0.86
C HIS A 201 -11.82 -7.82 0.30
N LEU A 202 -11.79 -6.48 0.38
CA LEU A 202 -12.63 -5.70 1.26
C LEU A 202 -13.90 -5.25 0.52
N ASP A 203 -14.98 -5.11 1.26
CA ASP A 203 -16.18 -4.44 0.77
C ASP A 203 -16.10 -2.91 1.00
N ALA A 204 -17.05 -2.18 0.45
CA ALA A 204 -17.04 -0.72 0.49
C ALA A 204 -17.02 -0.15 1.92
N GLU A 205 -17.74 -0.77 2.86
CA GLU A 205 -17.80 -0.31 4.24
C GLU A 205 -16.45 -0.54 4.97
N SER A 206 -15.82 -1.71 4.74
CA SER A 206 -14.49 -2.00 5.29
C SER A 206 -13.40 -1.11 4.70
N ILE A 207 -13.51 -0.74 3.40
CA ILE A 207 -12.59 0.22 2.77
C ILE A 207 -12.75 1.60 3.40
N ASP A 208 -13.98 2.10 3.55
CA ASP A 208 -14.24 3.41 4.17
C ASP A 208 -13.68 3.47 5.61
N TRP A 209 -13.92 2.42 6.40
CA TRP A 209 -13.35 2.33 7.73
C TRP A 209 -11.81 2.34 7.71
N LEU A 210 -11.18 1.57 6.78
CA LEU A 210 -9.73 1.53 6.64
C LEU A 210 -9.16 2.90 6.25
N GLU A 211 -9.80 3.61 5.32
CA GLU A 211 -9.42 4.97 4.93
C GLU A 211 -9.41 5.91 6.13
N GLN A 212 -10.49 5.93 6.92
CA GLN A 212 -10.60 6.76 8.12
C GLN A 212 -9.55 6.38 9.17
N HIS A 213 -9.31 5.09 9.38
CA HIS A 213 -8.28 4.60 10.30
C HIS A 213 -6.88 5.05 9.88
N LEU A 214 -6.54 4.92 8.59
CA LEU A 214 -5.22 5.30 8.07
C LEU A 214 -5.00 6.81 8.01
N GLN A 215 -6.04 7.62 7.83
CA GLN A 215 -5.96 9.07 7.94
C GLN A 215 -5.56 9.52 9.34
N GLN A 216 -6.10 8.85 10.37
CA GLN A 216 -5.82 9.15 11.78
C GLN A 216 -4.55 8.45 12.30
N TYR A 217 -3.97 7.55 11.52
CA TYR A 217 -2.78 6.80 11.91
C TYR A 217 -1.59 7.75 12.13
N GLU A 218 -0.95 7.72 13.28
CA GLU A 218 0.15 8.64 13.62
C GLU A 218 1.44 8.30 12.86
N GLY A 219 1.71 7.01 12.63
CA GLY A 219 2.88 6.51 11.93
C GLY A 219 2.87 6.78 10.42
N THR A 220 3.97 6.43 9.78
CA THR A 220 4.12 6.51 8.32
C THR A 220 3.39 5.36 7.65
N VAL A 221 2.56 5.65 6.66
CA VAL A 221 1.85 4.65 5.85
C VAL A 221 2.38 4.68 4.43
N ILE A 222 2.76 3.51 3.91
CA ILE A 222 3.17 3.34 2.52
C ILE A 222 2.29 2.23 1.93
N ALA A 223 1.40 2.61 1.01
CA ALA A 223 0.45 1.69 0.41
C ALA A 223 0.67 1.57 -1.10
N VAL A 224 0.73 0.34 -1.59
CA VAL A 224 0.60 0.00 -3.01
C VAL A 224 -0.84 -0.37 -3.25
N THR A 225 -1.54 0.31 -4.14
CA THR A 225 -2.90 -0.05 -4.54
C THR A 225 -3.25 0.48 -5.93
N HIS A 226 -4.18 -0.18 -6.57
CA HIS A 226 -4.81 0.27 -7.81
C HIS A 226 -6.11 1.06 -7.58
N ASP A 227 -6.54 1.17 -6.33
CA ASP A 227 -7.72 1.93 -5.94
C ASP A 227 -7.40 3.44 -5.88
N ARG A 228 -7.93 4.16 -6.86
CA ARG A 228 -7.70 5.61 -7.02
C ARG A 228 -8.40 6.42 -5.94
N TYR A 229 -9.59 5.99 -5.52
CA TYR A 229 -10.37 6.67 -4.48
C TYR A 229 -9.67 6.55 -3.13
N PHE A 230 -9.21 5.35 -2.79
CA PHE A 230 -8.39 5.14 -1.61
C PHE A 230 -7.16 6.05 -1.59
N LEU A 231 -6.42 6.15 -2.71
CA LEU A 231 -5.26 7.03 -2.81
C LEU A 231 -5.62 8.53 -2.70
N ASP A 232 -6.78 8.93 -3.21
CA ASP A 232 -7.24 10.31 -3.07
C ASP A 232 -7.58 10.68 -1.62
N HIS A 233 -8.11 9.74 -0.85
CA HIS A 233 -8.52 10.00 0.54
C HIS A 233 -7.35 9.85 1.52
N VAL A 234 -6.46 8.90 1.33
CA VAL A 234 -5.43 8.56 2.31
C VAL A 234 -4.09 9.21 2.00
N ALA A 235 -3.67 9.28 0.73
CA ALA A 235 -2.32 9.69 0.37
C ALA A 235 -2.13 11.22 0.40
N GLY A 236 -1.07 11.67 1.08
CA GLY A 236 -0.55 13.04 0.98
C GLY A 236 0.65 13.16 0.03
N TRP A 237 1.21 12.03 -0.37
CA TRP A 237 2.30 11.91 -1.34
C TRP A 237 2.06 10.71 -2.25
N ILE A 238 2.42 10.86 -3.51
CA ILE A 238 2.44 9.77 -4.48
C ILE A 238 3.89 9.51 -4.89
N LEU A 239 4.31 8.25 -4.77
CA LEU A 239 5.59 7.77 -5.31
C LEU A 239 5.30 6.98 -6.59
N GLU A 240 5.63 7.56 -7.72
CA GLU A 240 5.50 6.90 -9.01
C GLU A 240 6.75 6.09 -9.33
N LEU A 241 6.59 4.79 -9.59
CA LEU A 241 7.64 3.93 -10.12
C LEU A 241 7.51 3.84 -11.64
N ASP A 242 8.37 4.58 -12.34
CA ASP A 242 8.43 4.60 -13.79
C ASP A 242 9.82 4.16 -14.27
N ARG A 243 9.89 3.09 -15.08
CA ARG A 243 11.13 2.56 -15.68
C ARG A 243 12.28 2.29 -14.69
N GLY A 244 11.90 1.96 -13.46
CA GLY A 244 12.81 1.68 -12.35
C GLY A 244 13.20 2.91 -11.53
N GLU A 245 12.83 4.11 -11.94
CA GLU A 245 13.05 5.34 -11.18
C GLU A 245 11.89 5.58 -10.21
N GLY A 246 12.18 6.14 -9.03
CA GLY A 246 11.19 6.56 -8.03
C GLY A 246 10.98 8.06 -8.09
N ILE A 247 9.82 8.52 -8.52
CA ILE A 247 9.50 9.94 -8.69
C ILE A 247 8.47 10.35 -7.63
N PRO A 248 8.85 11.15 -6.62
CA PRO A 248 7.92 11.61 -5.59
C PRO A 248 7.10 12.81 -6.08
N TRP A 249 5.80 12.78 -5.80
CA TRP A 249 4.86 13.85 -6.10
C TRP A 249 4.12 14.24 -4.82
N LYS A 250 4.01 15.53 -4.56
CA LYS A 250 3.25 16.03 -3.42
C LYS A 250 1.77 16.12 -3.76
N GLY A 251 0.93 15.58 -2.89
CA GLY A 251 -0.52 15.57 -3.02
C GLY A 251 -1.08 14.16 -3.19
N ASN A 252 -2.38 14.06 -3.39
CA ASN A 252 -3.13 12.84 -3.60
C ASN A 252 -3.10 12.38 -5.07
N TYR A 253 -3.86 11.32 -5.41
CA TYR A 253 -3.89 10.76 -6.77
C TYR A 253 -4.37 11.77 -7.83
N SER A 254 -5.43 12.52 -7.56
CA SER A 254 -5.96 13.55 -8.49
C SER A 254 -4.93 14.64 -8.75
N SER A 255 -4.25 15.12 -7.71
CA SER A 255 -3.17 16.09 -7.82
C SER A 255 -1.97 15.56 -8.62
N TRP A 256 -1.59 14.30 -8.42
CA TRP A 256 -0.56 13.64 -9.21
C TRP A 256 -0.94 13.58 -10.69
N LEU A 257 -2.19 13.20 -11.01
CA LEU A 257 -2.67 13.09 -12.39
C LEU A 257 -2.58 14.43 -13.13
N GLU A 258 -2.99 15.52 -12.49
CA GLU A 258 -2.86 16.87 -13.05
C GLU A 258 -1.41 17.28 -13.29
N GLN A 259 -0.55 17.04 -12.30
CA GLN A 259 0.88 17.38 -12.39
C GLN A 259 1.57 16.55 -13.49
N LYS A 260 1.27 15.25 -13.57
CA LYS A 260 1.79 14.36 -14.61
C LYS A 260 1.33 14.80 -16.00
N THR A 261 0.05 15.13 -16.17
CA THR A 261 -0.49 15.61 -17.45
C THR A 261 0.22 16.88 -17.91
N LYS A 262 0.39 17.87 -17.03
CA LYS A 262 1.12 19.10 -17.33
C LYS A 262 2.58 18.83 -17.71
N ARG A 263 3.25 17.92 -17.00
CA ARG A 263 4.62 17.53 -17.30
C ARG A 263 4.74 16.87 -18.67
N MET A 264 3.83 15.93 -18.99
CA MET A 264 3.81 15.26 -20.29
C MET A 264 3.57 16.25 -21.44
N GLU A 265 2.67 17.23 -21.29
CA GLU A 265 2.45 18.28 -22.29
C GLU A 265 3.71 19.14 -22.51
N MET A 266 4.43 19.47 -21.43
CA MET A 266 5.68 20.23 -21.53
C MET A 266 6.80 19.41 -22.22
N GLU A 267 6.91 18.12 -21.87
CA GLU A 267 7.85 17.19 -22.50
C GLU A 267 7.53 17.04 -24.00
N GLU A 268 6.26 16.87 -24.35
CA GLU A 268 5.83 16.76 -25.76
C GLU A 268 6.12 18.03 -26.57
N LYS A 269 5.89 19.20 -26.00
CA LYS A 269 6.26 20.49 -26.61
C LYS A 269 7.78 20.60 -26.79
N THR A 270 8.55 20.11 -25.83
CA THR A 270 10.03 20.14 -25.88
C THR A 270 10.55 19.17 -26.94
N VAL A 271 10.00 17.93 -26.98
CA VAL A 271 10.33 16.93 -28.01
C VAL A 271 9.98 17.44 -29.42
N SER A 272 8.81 18.06 -29.58
CA SER A 272 8.38 18.64 -30.86
C SER A 272 9.30 19.79 -31.30
N LYS A 273 9.70 20.70 -30.38
CA LYS A 273 10.70 21.75 -30.66
C LYS A 273 12.05 21.17 -31.03
N ARG A 274 12.50 20.15 -30.30
CA ARG A 274 13.77 19.44 -30.58
C ARG A 274 13.74 18.77 -31.95
N ARG A 275 12.66 18.07 -32.30
CA ARG A 275 12.49 17.46 -33.61
C ARG A 275 12.58 18.47 -34.74
N LYS A 276 11.87 19.60 -34.63
CA LYS A 276 11.96 20.72 -35.59
C LYS A 276 13.36 21.32 -35.70
N THR A 277 14.11 21.32 -34.59
CA THR A 277 15.50 21.81 -34.58
C THR A 277 16.41 20.80 -35.28
N LEU A 278 16.27 19.49 -34.98
CA LEU A 278 17.02 18.41 -35.65
C LEU A 278 16.75 18.38 -37.14
N GLU A 279 15.50 18.53 -37.57
CA GLU A 279 15.12 18.60 -38.99
C GLU A 279 15.81 19.77 -39.69
N ARG A 280 15.82 20.97 -39.07
CA ARG A 280 16.55 22.15 -39.62
C ARG A 280 18.07 21.94 -39.67
N GLU A 281 18.63 21.35 -38.63
CA GLU A 281 20.05 21.05 -38.57
C GLU A 281 20.43 19.94 -39.57
N LEU A 282 19.55 18.95 -39.78
CA LEU A 282 19.73 17.91 -40.77
C LEU A 282 19.71 18.46 -42.20
N GLU A 283 18.78 19.38 -42.51
CA GLU A 283 18.74 20.08 -43.79
C GLU A 283 20.05 20.85 -44.02
N TRP A 284 20.52 21.56 -42.97
CA TRP A 284 21.80 22.29 -43.09
C TRP A 284 22.98 21.33 -43.27
N VAL A 285 23.03 20.17 -42.63
CA VAL A 285 24.08 19.15 -42.80
C VAL A 285 24.05 18.59 -44.22
N ARG A 286 22.91 18.48 -44.87
CA ARG A 286 22.73 17.99 -46.24
C ARG A 286 23.08 19.01 -47.33
N MET A 287 23.20 20.31 -46.98
CA MET A 287 23.61 21.36 -47.91
C MET A 287 25.05 21.14 -48.47
N ALA A 288 25.30 21.58 -49.68
CA ALA A 288 26.57 21.40 -50.37
C ALA A 288 27.77 22.00 -49.62
N PRO A 289 29.00 21.42 -49.77
CA PRO A 289 30.22 21.83 -49.02
C PRO A 289 30.57 23.32 -49.11
N LYS A 290 30.22 23.99 -50.20
CA LYS A 290 30.48 25.43 -50.38
C LYS A 290 29.68 26.34 -49.43
N ALA A 291 28.57 25.85 -48.88
CA ALA A 291 27.72 26.58 -47.93
C ALA A 291 28.13 26.34 -46.45
N ARG A 292 29.10 25.47 -46.20
CA ARG A 292 29.53 25.01 -44.85
C ARG A 292 30.76 25.74 -44.31
N GLN A 293 30.99 26.98 -44.64
CA GLN A 293 32.24 27.65 -44.22
C GLN A 293 32.44 27.67 -42.68
N ALA A 294 33.70 27.42 -42.28
CA ALA A 294 34.43 27.59 -41.00
C ALA A 294 33.72 27.45 -39.62
N LYS A 295 32.40 27.65 -39.46
CA LYS A 295 31.66 27.49 -38.22
C LYS A 295 31.00 26.09 -38.06
N GLY A 296 31.29 25.14 -38.96
CA GLY A 296 30.59 23.88 -39.07
C GLY A 296 30.88 22.86 -37.95
N LYS A 297 32.06 22.88 -37.33
CA LYS A 297 32.46 21.84 -36.35
C LYS A 297 31.69 21.93 -35.03
N ALA A 298 31.46 23.15 -34.52
CA ALA A 298 30.66 23.36 -33.30
C ALA A 298 29.20 23.01 -33.52
N ARG A 299 28.64 23.27 -34.70
CA ARG A 299 27.26 22.97 -35.04
C ARG A 299 27.02 21.48 -35.31
N LEU A 300 27.97 20.77 -35.89
CA LEU A 300 27.98 19.31 -36.01
C LEU A 300 28.05 18.65 -34.63
N ASN A 301 28.89 19.11 -33.73
CA ASN A 301 28.98 18.61 -32.37
C ASN A 301 27.65 18.87 -31.58
N SER A 302 26.97 19.99 -31.86
CA SER A 302 25.65 20.27 -31.27
C SER A 302 24.55 19.37 -31.82
N TYR A 303 24.61 19.03 -33.13
CA TYR A 303 23.71 18.06 -33.76
C TYR A 303 23.92 16.67 -33.20
N ASP A 304 25.20 16.19 -33.08
CA ASP A 304 25.50 14.90 -32.49
C ASP A 304 25.08 14.80 -31.01
N LYS A 305 25.24 15.87 -30.23
CA LYS A 305 24.67 15.93 -28.87
C LYS A 305 23.15 15.79 -28.84
N LEU A 306 22.45 16.55 -29.69
CA LEU A 306 21.01 16.49 -29.81
C LEU A 306 20.50 15.12 -30.29
N LEU A 307 21.26 14.43 -31.14
CA LEU A 307 20.93 13.11 -31.66
C LEU A 307 21.10 12.03 -30.58
N ASN A 308 22.15 12.13 -29.76
CA ASN A 308 22.53 11.14 -28.75
C ASN A 308 21.84 11.34 -27.38
N GLU A 309 21.09 12.42 -27.17
CA GLU A 309 20.26 12.55 -25.98
C GLU A 309 19.12 11.55 -26.08
N ASP A 310 18.99 10.64 -25.09
CA ASP A 310 17.92 9.66 -25.02
C ASP A 310 16.54 10.31 -25.01
N VAL A 311 15.76 10.06 -26.05
CA VAL A 311 14.34 10.40 -26.08
C VAL A 311 13.60 9.29 -25.34
N LYS A 312 13.00 9.61 -24.19
CA LYS A 312 12.08 8.68 -23.53
C LYS A 312 10.99 8.28 -24.53
N GLU A 313 10.96 7.01 -24.89
CA GLU A 313 9.94 6.48 -25.79
C GLU A 313 8.54 6.71 -25.19
N LYS A 314 7.65 7.19 -26.04
CA LYS A 314 6.25 7.42 -25.67
C LYS A 314 5.59 6.07 -25.37
N GLU A 315 4.99 5.93 -24.19
CA GLU A 315 4.12 4.78 -23.93
C GLU A 315 2.98 4.79 -24.95
N GLU A 316 2.91 3.77 -25.79
CA GLU A 316 1.77 3.58 -26.67
C GLU A 316 0.53 3.34 -25.81
N LYS A 317 -0.49 4.17 -25.97
CA LYS A 317 -1.80 3.92 -25.37
C LYS A 317 -2.35 2.65 -25.99
N LEU A 318 -2.49 1.61 -25.21
CA LEU A 318 -3.15 0.39 -25.65
C LEU A 318 -4.64 0.70 -25.82
N GLU A 319 -5.07 0.93 -27.06
CA GLU A 319 -6.49 1.06 -27.39
C GLU A 319 -7.07 -0.33 -27.60
N ILE A 320 -7.90 -0.77 -26.65
CA ILE A 320 -8.66 -2.01 -26.80
C ILE A 320 -9.89 -1.70 -27.66
N PHE A 321 -9.85 -2.08 -28.92
CA PHE A 321 -11.00 -2.01 -29.79
C PHE A 321 -11.84 -3.29 -29.66
N ILE A 322 -13.04 -3.16 -29.10
CA ILE A 322 -14.04 -4.23 -29.07
C ILE A 322 -15.03 -3.96 -30.19
N PRO A 323 -15.04 -4.78 -31.28
CA PRO A 323 -15.97 -4.59 -32.34
C PRO A 323 -17.42 -4.78 -31.85
N ASN A 324 -18.32 -3.96 -32.33
CA ASN A 324 -19.75 -4.09 -32.02
C ASN A 324 -20.26 -5.46 -32.43
N GLY A 325 -20.81 -6.21 -31.47
CA GLY A 325 -21.48 -7.47 -31.71
C GLY A 325 -22.82 -7.28 -32.46
N PRO A 326 -23.48 -8.37 -32.87
CA PRO A 326 -24.82 -8.29 -33.46
C PRO A 326 -25.79 -7.63 -32.49
N ARG A 327 -26.74 -6.85 -33.01
CA ARG A 327 -27.73 -6.14 -32.18
C ARG A 327 -28.53 -7.14 -31.36
N LEU A 328 -28.41 -7.05 -30.04
CA LEU A 328 -29.25 -7.77 -29.12
C LEU A 328 -30.68 -7.19 -29.15
N GLY A 329 -31.69 -8.03 -28.87
CA GLY A 329 -33.08 -7.58 -28.80
C GLY A 329 -33.32 -6.52 -27.72
N ASN A 330 -34.55 -6.05 -27.58
CA ASN A 330 -34.91 -5.04 -26.56
C ASN A 330 -34.81 -5.54 -25.12
N LYS A 331 -34.77 -6.86 -24.90
CA LYS A 331 -34.53 -7.53 -23.62
C LYS A 331 -33.26 -8.34 -23.74
N VAL A 332 -32.23 -7.94 -23.05
CA VAL A 332 -30.90 -8.61 -23.11
C VAL A 332 -30.83 -9.74 -22.09
N ILE A 333 -31.14 -9.43 -20.85
CA ILE A 333 -31.23 -10.40 -19.75
C ILE A 333 -32.45 -10.06 -18.92
N GLU A 334 -33.29 -11.06 -18.66
CA GLU A 334 -34.43 -10.94 -17.77
C GLU A 334 -34.33 -12.01 -16.66
N ALA A 335 -34.23 -11.58 -15.40
CA ALA A 335 -34.31 -12.44 -14.26
C ALA A 335 -35.71 -12.32 -13.66
N LYS A 336 -36.35 -13.46 -13.40
CA LYS A 336 -37.69 -13.54 -12.80
C LYS A 336 -37.66 -14.52 -11.63
N GLN A 337 -38.05 -14.05 -10.49
CA GLN A 337 -38.21 -14.86 -9.26
C GLN A 337 -36.98 -15.75 -9.03
N VAL A 338 -35.77 -15.17 -9.19
CA VAL A 338 -34.53 -15.91 -8.99
C VAL A 338 -34.19 -15.91 -7.50
N ALA A 339 -34.01 -17.11 -6.95
CA ALA A 339 -33.61 -17.31 -5.57
C ALA A 339 -32.34 -18.16 -5.51
N LYS A 340 -31.47 -17.91 -4.54
CA LYS A 340 -30.26 -18.69 -4.29
C LYS A 340 -29.97 -18.81 -2.80
N ALA A 341 -29.71 -20.04 -2.39
CA ALA A 341 -29.25 -20.36 -1.04
C ALA A 341 -28.01 -21.29 -1.09
N TYR A 342 -27.17 -21.23 -0.06
CA TYR A 342 -26.11 -22.19 0.19
C TYR A 342 -26.34 -22.80 1.59
N GLY A 343 -26.70 -24.09 1.61
CA GLY A 343 -27.16 -24.76 2.82
C GLY A 343 -28.37 -24.01 3.39
N ASP A 344 -28.32 -23.63 4.66
CA ASP A 344 -29.38 -22.89 5.35
C ASP A 344 -29.31 -21.36 5.15
N LYS A 345 -28.25 -20.86 4.49
CA LYS A 345 -28.09 -19.43 4.25
C LYS A 345 -28.75 -19.01 2.94
N LEU A 346 -29.90 -18.34 3.04
CA LEU A 346 -30.54 -17.68 1.90
C LEU A 346 -29.75 -16.42 1.55
N LEU A 347 -29.33 -16.29 0.29
CA LEU A 347 -28.58 -15.12 -0.21
C LEU A 347 -29.53 -14.06 -0.76
N PHE A 348 -30.40 -14.46 -1.67
CA PHE A 348 -31.48 -13.62 -2.21
C PHE A 348 -32.67 -14.48 -2.59
N ASP A 349 -33.84 -13.87 -2.51
CA ASP A 349 -35.12 -14.46 -2.84
C ASP A 349 -35.94 -13.50 -3.69
N ASP A 350 -36.73 -14.05 -4.63
CA ASP A 350 -37.60 -13.31 -5.54
C ASP A 350 -36.91 -12.13 -6.27
N LEU A 351 -35.66 -12.33 -6.67
CA LEU A 351 -34.91 -11.31 -7.42
C LEU A 351 -35.47 -11.15 -8.83
N ASN A 352 -36.01 -9.98 -9.12
CA ASN A 352 -36.59 -9.62 -10.42
C ASN A 352 -35.88 -8.39 -10.99
N PHE A 353 -35.23 -8.53 -12.15
CA PHE A 353 -34.64 -7.41 -12.87
C PHE A 353 -34.54 -7.67 -14.37
N MET A 354 -34.40 -6.60 -15.12
CA MET A 354 -34.19 -6.66 -16.56
C MET A 354 -33.04 -5.72 -16.96
N LEU A 355 -32.11 -6.25 -17.75
CA LEU A 355 -31.05 -5.46 -18.36
C LEU A 355 -31.50 -4.97 -19.74
N PRO A 356 -31.62 -3.65 -19.94
CA PRO A 356 -31.89 -3.08 -21.24
C PRO A 356 -30.65 -3.18 -22.16
N PRO A 357 -30.81 -3.08 -23.49
CA PRO A 357 -29.68 -2.97 -24.41
C PRO A 357 -28.86 -1.71 -24.09
N ASN A 358 -27.52 -1.86 -24.11
CA ASN A 358 -26.53 -0.83 -23.73
C ASN A 358 -26.62 -0.35 -22.27
N GLY A 359 -27.34 -1.07 -21.42
CA GLY A 359 -27.36 -0.77 -19.97
C GLY A 359 -26.09 -1.24 -19.27
N ILE A 360 -25.58 -0.41 -18.37
CA ILE A 360 -24.50 -0.78 -17.43
C ILE A 360 -25.15 -0.90 -16.07
N VAL A 361 -24.98 -2.04 -15.42
CA VAL A 361 -25.51 -2.29 -14.08
C VAL A 361 -24.35 -2.58 -13.13
N GLY A 362 -24.22 -1.78 -12.08
CA GLY A 362 -23.32 -2.03 -10.97
C GLY A 362 -24.00 -2.89 -9.91
N VAL A 363 -23.34 -3.96 -9.48
CA VAL A 363 -23.78 -4.79 -8.36
C VAL A 363 -22.88 -4.48 -7.17
N ILE A 364 -23.48 -4.05 -6.05
CA ILE A 364 -22.77 -3.71 -4.82
C ILE A 364 -23.41 -4.46 -3.66
N GLY A 365 -22.64 -4.79 -2.65
CA GLY A 365 -23.11 -5.46 -1.44
C GLY A 365 -21.94 -5.86 -0.54
N PRO A 366 -22.22 -6.24 0.71
CA PRO A 366 -21.20 -6.74 1.61
C PRO A 366 -20.63 -8.08 1.15
N ASN A 367 -19.43 -8.41 1.61
CA ASN A 367 -18.80 -9.68 1.32
C ASN A 367 -19.68 -10.86 1.78
N GLY A 368 -19.91 -11.83 0.89
CA GLY A 368 -20.78 -12.99 1.14
C GLY A 368 -22.29 -12.71 1.06
N ALA A 369 -22.69 -11.59 0.47
CA ALA A 369 -24.12 -11.28 0.23
C ALA A 369 -24.70 -12.04 -0.98
N GLY A 370 -23.88 -12.65 -1.83
CA GLY A 370 -24.27 -13.39 -3.04
C GLY A 370 -23.51 -12.91 -4.26
#